data_94298c217518707847e9f0c2d382303b
#
_entry.id   94298c217518707847e9f0c2d382303b
#
_cell.length_a   1.000
_cell.length_b   1.000
_cell.length_c   1.000
_cell.angle_alpha   90.00
_cell.angle_beta   90.00
_cell.angle_gamma   90.00
#
_symmetry.space_group_name_H-M   'P 1'
#
loop_
_entity.id
_entity.type
_entity.pdbx_description
1 polymer ?
#
loop_
_entity_poly.entity_id
_entity_poly.type
_entity_poly.pdbx_seq_one_letter_code
_entity_poly.pdbx_strand_id
1 'polypeptide(L)'
;MVSNNIPQVKLGIIAVSRDCFPIALSTQRRENIVKEYKGEIFNCQTTVENEKDMLKAVSEVKEQGCNALVVFLGNFGPETPETLIAKNFDGPVMFVAAAEGDGDMINGRGDAYCGMLNCSYNLGMRHLKGYIPEYPVGTDRKSTRLNSSHRV
;
A
#
# COMPACT_ATOMS: atom_id res chain seq x y z
N MET A 1 -5.39 27.67 26.42
CA MET A 1 -5.52 26.86 25.19
C MET A 1 -4.77 25.57 25.40
N VAL A 2 -5.47 24.45 25.44
CA VAL A 2 -4.81 23.14 25.47
C VAL A 2 -4.23 22.92 24.08
N SER A 3 -2.92 22.92 23.95
CA SER A 3 -2.22 22.58 22.70
C SER A 3 -2.55 21.13 22.39
N ASN A 4 -3.35 20.90 21.36
CA ASN A 4 -3.72 19.56 20.93
C ASN A 4 -2.55 19.01 20.11
N ASN A 5 -1.67 18.28 20.78
CA ASN A 5 -0.44 17.70 20.21
C ASN A 5 -0.71 16.43 19.41
N ILE A 6 -1.91 16.32 18.83
CA ILE A 6 -2.31 15.20 17.96
C ILE A 6 -1.89 15.57 16.54
N PRO A 7 -0.95 14.82 15.92
CA PRO A 7 -0.56 15.08 14.54
C PRO A 7 -1.76 14.86 13.60
N GLN A 8 -1.96 15.80 12.69
CA GLN A 8 -2.93 15.61 11.61
C GLN A 8 -2.33 14.68 10.55
N VAL A 9 -2.93 13.53 10.36
CA VAL A 9 -2.51 12.55 9.36
C VAL A 9 -3.31 12.76 8.08
N LYS A 10 -2.60 13.04 6.98
CA LYS A 10 -3.11 12.98 5.61
C LYS A 10 -2.62 11.71 4.95
N LEU A 11 -3.47 10.71 4.90
CA LEU A 11 -3.13 9.39 4.41
C LEU A 11 -3.27 9.32 2.89
N GLY A 12 -2.29 8.71 2.21
CA GLY A 12 -2.39 8.33 0.80
C GLY A 12 -2.27 6.82 0.63
N ILE A 13 -2.87 6.28 -0.42
CA ILE A 13 -2.71 4.88 -0.83
C ILE A 13 -2.18 4.80 -2.25
N ILE A 14 -1.11 4.01 -2.45
CA ILE A 14 -0.52 3.71 -3.73
C ILE A 14 -0.64 2.22 -3.97
N ALA A 15 -1.30 1.82 -5.07
CA ALA A 15 -1.31 0.43 -5.49
C ALA A 15 -0.08 0.11 -6.33
N VAL A 16 0.42 -1.11 -6.20
CA VAL A 16 1.52 -1.63 -7.02
C VAL A 16 1.07 -2.86 -7.79
N SER A 17 1.67 -3.11 -8.95
CA SER A 17 1.35 -4.23 -9.82
C SER A 17 2.62 -4.69 -10.53
N ARG A 18 2.82 -6.00 -10.64
CA ARG A 18 3.87 -6.57 -11.47
C ARG A 18 3.35 -6.80 -12.88
N ASP A 19 4.18 -6.51 -13.87
CA ASP A 19 3.86 -6.54 -15.32
C ASP A 19 3.24 -7.86 -15.83
N CYS A 20 3.59 -9.00 -15.21
CA CYS A 20 3.02 -10.31 -15.55
C CYS A 20 1.68 -10.61 -14.87
N PHE A 21 1.15 -9.71 -14.05
CA PHE A 21 -0.14 -9.82 -13.37
C PHE A 21 -1.13 -8.77 -13.88
N PRO A 22 -2.46 -9.01 -13.77
CA PRO A 22 -3.44 -8.03 -14.22
C PRO A 22 -3.40 -6.75 -13.38
N ILE A 23 -2.97 -5.63 -13.98
CA ILE A 23 -2.96 -4.32 -13.31
C ILE A 23 -4.36 -3.91 -12.84
N ALA A 24 -5.39 -4.25 -13.62
CA ALA A 24 -6.79 -3.98 -13.27
C ALA A 24 -7.20 -4.60 -11.93
N LEU A 25 -6.68 -5.79 -11.61
CA LEU A 25 -6.93 -6.45 -10.33
C LEU A 25 -6.42 -5.62 -9.16
N SER A 26 -5.18 -5.13 -9.26
CA SER A 26 -4.59 -4.30 -8.20
C SER A 26 -5.33 -2.96 -8.05
N THR A 27 -5.64 -2.32 -9.16
CA THR A 27 -6.40 -1.05 -9.18
C THR A 27 -7.78 -1.20 -8.54
N GLN A 28 -8.53 -2.22 -8.93
CA GLN A 28 -9.88 -2.46 -8.41
C GLN A 28 -9.86 -2.78 -6.91
N ARG A 29 -8.91 -3.61 -6.47
CA ARG A 29 -8.73 -3.92 -5.04
C ARG A 29 -8.42 -2.67 -4.22
N ARG A 30 -7.56 -1.77 -4.73
CA ARG A 30 -7.29 -0.46 -4.11
C ARG A 30 -8.56 0.39 -4.01
N GLU A 31 -9.33 0.49 -5.08
CA GLU A 31 -10.57 1.27 -5.10
C GLU A 31 -11.58 0.76 -4.08
N ASN A 32 -11.68 -0.55 -3.91
CA ASN A 32 -12.55 -1.16 -2.89
C ASN A 32 -12.10 -0.74 -1.47
N ILE A 33 -10.79 -0.76 -1.20
CA ILE A 33 -10.25 -0.30 0.10
C ILE A 33 -10.62 1.16 0.34
N VAL A 34 -10.39 2.03 -0.63
CA VAL A 34 -10.70 3.46 -0.53
C VAL A 34 -12.18 3.69 -0.27
N LYS A 35 -13.05 2.94 -0.95
CA LYS A 35 -14.50 3.02 -0.79
C LYS A 35 -14.99 2.55 0.59
N GLU A 36 -14.34 1.53 1.15
CA GLU A 36 -14.73 0.95 2.44
C GLU A 36 -14.06 1.68 3.64
N TYR A 37 -13.00 2.43 3.39
CA TYR A 37 -12.31 3.17 4.44
C TYR A 37 -13.17 4.33 4.95
N LYS A 38 -13.34 4.39 6.27
CA LYS A 38 -14.22 5.39 6.89
C LYS A 38 -13.56 6.75 7.14
N GLY A 39 -12.26 6.85 6.93
CA GLY A 39 -11.49 8.07 7.10
C GLY A 39 -11.21 8.77 5.75
N GLU A 40 -10.45 9.86 5.82
CA GLU A 40 -9.95 10.51 4.60
C GLU A 40 -8.68 9.81 4.13
N ILE A 41 -8.68 9.38 2.86
CA ILE A 41 -7.53 8.77 2.21
C ILE A 41 -7.44 9.26 0.78
N PHE A 42 -6.27 9.73 0.39
CA PHE A 42 -6.01 10.10 -1.00
C PHE A 42 -5.77 8.85 -1.84
N ASN A 43 -6.58 8.66 -2.86
CA ASN A 43 -6.48 7.57 -3.80
C ASN A 43 -5.53 7.95 -4.94
N CYS A 44 -4.26 7.56 -4.84
CA CYS A 44 -3.28 7.79 -5.90
C CYS A 44 -3.72 7.09 -7.19
N GLN A 45 -3.80 7.82 -8.30
CA GLN A 45 -4.30 7.29 -9.56
C GLN A 45 -3.26 6.43 -10.28
N THR A 46 -1.98 6.72 -10.08
CA THR A 46 -0.89 5.94 -10.66
C THR A 46 -0.73 4.62 -9.91
N THR A 47 -0.92 3.50 -10.60
CA THR A 47 -0.51 2.17 -10.13
C THR A 47 0.93 1.95 -10.53
N VAL A 48 1.77 1.51 -9.60
CA VAL A 48 3.23 1.41 -9.81
C VAL A 48 3.59 0.05 -10.36
N GLU A 49 4.15 0.02 -11.56
CA GLU A 49 4.73 -1.18 -12.19
C GLU A 49 6.25 -1.06 -12.41
N ASN A 50 6.76 0.17 -12.43
CA ASN A 50 8.18 0.47 -12.69
C ASN A 50 8.61 1.74 -11.95
N GLU A 51 9.90 2.10 -12.08
CA GLU A 51 10.48 3.26 -11.39
C GLU A 51 9.90 4.60 -11.86
N LYS A 52 9.46 4.72 -13.11
CA LYS A 52 8.82 5.95 -13.62
C LYS A 52 7.46 6.16 -12.97
N ASP A 53 6.69 5.08 -12.88
CA ASP A 53 5.40 5.12 -12.19
C ASP A 53 5.59 5.42 -10.71
N MET A 54 6.62 4.86 -10.08
CA MET A 54 6.96 5.13 -8.69
C MET A 54 7.22 6.63 -8.46
N LEU A 55 8.05 7.26 -9.29
CA LEU A 55 8.33 8.69 -9.19
C LEU A 55 7.06 9.53 -9.37
N LYS A 56 6.21 9.15 -10.33
CA LYS A 56 4.93 9.81 -10.58
C LYS A 56 3.98 9.67 -9.40
N ALA A 57 3.81 8.46 -8.88
CA ALA A 57 2.93 8.20 -7.73
C ALA A 57 3.39 8.96 -6.48
N VAL A 58 4.70 8.99 -6.22
CA VAL A 58 5.27 9.77 -5.11
C VAL A 58 5.03 11.26 -5.28
N SER A 59 5.14 11.79 -6.52
CA SER A 59 4.81 13.19 -6.81
C SER A 59 3.34 13.48 -6.55
N GLU A 60 2.43 12.64 -7.03
CA GLU A 60 0.98 12.79 -6.81
C GLU A 60 0.63 12.88 -5.32
N VAL A 61 1.15 11.98 -4.48
CA VAL A 61 0.84 11.99 -3.04
C VAL A 61 1.47 13.18 -2.31
N LYS A 62 2.66 13.62 -2.73
CA LYS A 62 3.32 14.81 -2.17
C LYS A 62 2.55 16.09 -2.52
N GLU A 63 2.12 16.25 -3.77
CA GLU A 63 1.32 17.39 -4.24
C GLU A 63 -0.02 17.50 -3.50
N GLN A 64 -0.60 16.36 -3.12
CA GLN A 64 -1.80 16.31 -2.29
C GLN A 64 -1.54 16.57 -0.80
N GLY A 65 -0.28 16.73 -0.41
CA GLY A 65 0.11 16.99 0.97
C GLY A 65 -0.05 15.77 1.89
N CYS A 66 0.00 14.56 1.35
CA CYS A 66 0.02 13.34 2.17
C CYS A 66 1.29 13.30 3.01
N ASN A 67 1.15 12.93 4.29
CA ASN A 67 2.25 12.79 5.23
C ASN A 67 2.39 11.38 5.81
N ALA A 68 1.56 10.44 5.36
CA ALA A 68 1.65 9.02 5.62
C ALA A 68 1.16 8.24 4.40
N LEU A 69 1.74 7.09 4.11
CA LEU A 69 1.37 6.27 2.96
C LEU A 69 1.05 4.83 3.34
N VAL A 70 0.13 4.27 2.57
CA VAL A 70 -0.08 2.84 2.42
C VAL A 70 0.39 2.43 1.02
N VAL A 71 1.35 1.53 0.94
CA VAL A 71 1.72 0.82 -0.29
C VAL A 71 0.96 -0.50 -0.29
N PHE A 72 0.06 -0.64 -1.25
CA PHE A 72 -0.88 -1.74 -1.34
C PHE A 72 -0.52 -2.68 -2.49
N LEU A 73 -0.12 -3.90 -2.13
CA LEU A 73 0.12 -4.97 -3.07
C LEU A 73 -1.21 -5.63 -3.44
N GLY A 74 -1.86 -5.14 -4.49
CA GLY A 74 -3.09 -5.73 -5.00
C GLY A 74 -2.85 -7.01 -5.80
N ASN A 75 -1.61 -7.21 -6.28
CA ASN A 75 -1.04 -8.43 -6.79
C ASN A 75 0.41 -8.55 -6.31
N PHE A 76 1.26 -9.35 -6.94
CA PHE A 76 2.63 -9.64 -6.49
C PHE A 76 3.48 -8.36 -6.26
N GLY A 77 3.30 -7.33 -7.07
CA GLY A 77 4.06 -6.09 -7.00
C GLY A 77 5.49 -6.18 -7.60
N PRO A 78 6.06 -5.04 -8.00
CA PRO A 78 7.42 -4.93 -8.54
C PRO A 78 8.42 -4.66 -7.43
N GLU A 79 9.32 -5.58 -7.14
CA GLU A 79 10.19 -5.59 -5.95
C GLU A 79 11.00 -4.30 -5.74
N THR A 80 11.54 -3.74 -6.80
CA THR A 80 12.39 -2.54 -6.70
C THR A 80 11.56 -1.27 -6.58
N PRO A 81 10.63 -0.95 -7.51
CA PRO A 81 9.86 0.29 -7.44
C PRO A 81 9.04 0.41 -6.15
N GLU A 82 8.37 -0.67 -5.71
CA GLU A 82 7.53 -0.60 -4.52
C GLU A 82 8.32 -0.27 -3.25
N THR A 83 9.52 -0.84 -3.09
CA THR A 83 10.37 -0.55 -1.92
C THR A 83 11.00 0.84 -2.00
N LEU A 84 11.30 1.34 -3.21
CA LEU A 84 11.81 2.68 -3.41
C LEU A 84 10.81 3.79 -3.09
N ILE A 85 9.51 3.49 -3.01
CA ILE A 85 8.52 4.44 -2.48
C ILE A 85 8.93 4.87 -1.07
N ALA A 86 9.31 3.93 -0.20
CA ALA A 86 9.74 4.23 1.16
C ALA A 86 11.03 5.08 1.23
N LYS A 87 11.89 4.98 0.21
CA LYS A 87 13.10 5.82 0.10
C LYS A 87 12.78 7.26 -0.33
N ASN A 88 11.77 7.43 -1.16
CA ASN A 88 11.46 8.70 -1.84
C ASN A 88 10.33 9.49 -1.17
N PHE A 89 9.76 8.97 -0.09
CA PHE A 89 8.70 9.63 0.67
C PHE A 89 9.17 10.01 2.07
N ASP A 90 8.92 11.26 2.48
CA ASP A 90 9.39 11.83 3.74
C ASP A 90 8.39 11.61 4.89
N GLY A 91 7.85 10.41 5.04
CA GLY A 91 6.88 10.07 6.07
C GLY A 91 6.82 8.57 6.32
N PRO A 92 5.99 8.13 7.26
CA PRO A 92 5.78 6.71 7.50
C PRO A 92 5.11 6.06 6.29
N VAL A 93 5.62 4.88 5.93
CA VAL A 93 5.09 4.06 4.85
C VAL A 93 4.75 2.67 5.38
N MET A 94 3.49 2.28 5.26
CA MET A 94 2.99 0.95 5.60
C MET A 94 2.82 0.10 4.34
N PHE A 95 3.25 -1.15 4.40
CA PHE A 95 3.08 -2.12 3.32
C PHE A 95 2.05 -3.17 3.71
N VAL A 96 1.06 -3.36 2.87
CA VAL A 96 -0.02 -4.35 3.04
C VAL A 96 -0.37 -5.00 1.71
N ALA A 97 -0.91 -6.20 1.76
CA ALA A 97 -1.23 -6.98 0.56
C ALA A 97 -2.67 -7.52 0.58
N ALA A 98 -3.23 -7.72 -0.59
CA ALA A 98 -4.52 -8.35 -0.75
C ALA A 98 -4.46 -9.85 -0.44
N ALA A 99 -5.49 -10.38 0.23
CA ALA A 99 -5.71 -11.81 0.29
C ALA A 99 -6.23 -12.32 -1.06
N GLU A 100 -5.91 -13.55 -1.40
CA GLU A 100 -6.54 -14.23 -2.53
C GLU A 100 -8.01 -14.56 -2.21
N GLY A 101 -8.87 -14.44 -3.23
CA GLY A 101 -10.27 -14.86 -3.12
C GLY A 101 -10.41 -16.38 -3.15
N ASP A 102 -11.45 -16.89 -2.51
CA ASP A 102 -11.79 -18.31 -2.55
C ASP A 102 -12.14 -18.75 -3.98
N GLY A 103 -11.38 -19.70 -4.52
CA GLY A 103 -11.65 -20.34 -5.81
C GLY A 103 -11.18 -19.62 -7.06
N ASP A 104 -10.53 -18.47 -6.96
CA ASP A 104 -10.14 -17.67 -8.13
C ASP A 104 -8.73 -17.98 -8.64
N MET A 105 -8.47 -19.26 -8.88
CA MET A 105 -7.19 -19.73 -9.45
C MET A 105 -7.08 -19.53 -10.96
N ILE A 106 -8.19 -19.19 -11.65
CA ILE A 106 -8.25 -19.20 -13.12
C ILE A 106 -8.28 -17.78 -13.71
N ASN A 107 -8.89 -16.81 -13.03
CA ASN A 107 -9.18 -15.49 -13.62
C ASN A 107 -8.47 -14.30 -12.97
N GLY A 108 -7.42 -14.50 -12.20
CA GLY A 108 -6.76 -13.34 -11.64
C GLY A 108 -6.07 -13.56 -10.31
N ARG A 109 -5.41 -14.70 -10.18
CA ARG A 109 -4.49 -14.91 -9.10
C ARG A 109 -3.48 -13.76 -9.05
N GLY A 110 -3.41 -13.08 -7.92
CA GLY A 110 -2.53 -11.93 -7.74
C GLY A 110 -1.20 -12.27 -7.09
N ASP A 111 -1.12 -13.40 -6.37
CA ASP A 111 0.04 -13.81 -5.58
C ASP A 111 0.57 -12.73 -4.63
N ALA A 112 -0.31 -11.87 -4.13
CA ALA A 112 0.07 -10.73 -3.31
C ALA A 112 0.74 -11.13 -1.99
N TYR A 113 0.42 -12.31 -1.44
CA TYR A 113 1.11 -12.85 -0.27
C TYR A 113 2.59 -13.13 -0.57
N CYS A 114 2.88 -13.79 -1.68
CA CYS A 114 4.26 -14.02 -2.11
C CYS A 114 4.99 -12.70 -2.40
N GLY A 115 4.27 -11.75 -3.02
CA GLY A 115 4.75 -10.38 -3.22
C GLY A 115 5.12 -9.69 -1.90
N MET A 116 4.28 -9.84 -0.88
CA MET A 116 4.54 -9.25 0.45
C MET A 116 5.79 -9.83 1.11
N LEU A 117 6.01 -11.14 1.00
CA LEU A 117 7.24 -11.78 1.49
C LEU A 117 8.46 -11.22 0.77
N ASN A 118 8.38 -11.08 -0.55
CA ASN A 118 9.45 -10.52 -1.36
C ASN A 118 9.70 -9.04 -1.04
N CYS A 119 8.65 -8.24 -0.92
CA CYS A 119 8.72 -6.83 -0.50
C CYS A 119 9.43 -6.69 0.85
N SER A 120 9.02 -7.48 1.85
CA SER A 120 9.63 -7.49 3.18
C SER A 120 11.13 -7.80 3.14
N TYR A 121 11.52 -8.83 2.38
CA TYR A 121 12.92 -9.17 2.17
C TYR A 121 13.71 -8.04 1.53
N ASN A 122 13.16 -7.44 0.49
CA ASN A 122 13.81 -6.35 -0.25
C ASN A 122 13.93 -5.05 0.54
N LEU A 123 12.95 -4.72 1.40
CA LEU A 123 13.07 -3.62 2.36
C LEU A 123 14.25 -3.84 3.31
N GLY A 124 14.39 -5.04 3.85
CA GLY A 124 15.52 -5.43 4.70
C GLY A 124 16.86 -5.34 3.98
N MET A 125 16.97 -5.90 2.78
CA MET A 125 18.20 -5.89 1.98
C MET A 125 18.65 -4.49 1.59
N ARG A 126 17.71 -3.57 1.40
CA ARG A 126 17.99 -2.16 1.06
C ARG A 126 18.12 -1.26 2.29
N HIS A 127 17.98 -1.81 3.49
CA HIS A 127 17.96 -1.04 4.74
C HIS A 127 16.93 0.11 4.72
N LEU A 128 15.79 -0.11 4.09
CA LEU A 128 14.70 0.85 4.02
C LEU A 128 13.73 0.67 5.19
N LYS A 129 13.28 1.78 5.74
CA LYS A 129 12.27 1.78 6.80
C LYS A 129 10.89 1.67 6.16
N GLY A 130 10.19 0.59 6.44
CA GLY A 130 8.80 0.38 6.11
C GLY A 130 8.11 -0.33 7.28
N TYR A 131 6.86 -0.02 7.52
CA TYR A 131 6.06 -0.70 8.52
C TYR A 131 5.27 -1.83 7.86
N ILE A 132 5.44 -3.03 8.36
CA ILE A 132 4.68 -4.21 7.98
C ILE A 132 3.87 -4.61 9.21
N PRO A 133 2.53 -4.56 9.16
CA PRO A 133 1.69 -4.94 10.31
C PRO A 133 1.77 -6.45 10.58
N GLU A 134 1.39 -6.86 11.78
CA GLU A 134 1.36 -8.27 12.19
C GLU A 134 0.55 -9.16 11.24
N TYR A 135 -0.54 -8.61 10.69
CA TYR A 135 -1.37 -9.27 9.66
C TYR A 135 -1.32 -8.44 8.37
N PRO A 136 -0.25 -8.58 7.57
CA PRO A 136 -0.04 -7.73 6.41
C PRO A 136 -0.91 -8.09 5.21
N VAL A 137 -1.55 -9.26 5.24
CA VAL A 137 -2.40 -9.76 4.15
C VAL A 137 -3.82 -9.94 4.65
N GLY A 138 -4.79 -9.37 3.96
CA GLY A 138 -6.18 -9.45 4.37
C GLY A 138 -7.16 -9.17 3.24
N THR A 139 -8.40 -9.59 3.45
CA THR A 139 -9.55 -9.11 2.70
C THR A 139 -9.92 -7.71 3.17
N ASP A 140 -10.60 -6.92 2.33
CA ASP A 140 -10.96 -5.51 2.55
C ASP A 140 -11.52 -5.20 3.96
N ARG A 141 -12.17 -6.18 4.59
CA ARG A 141 -12.70 -6.05 5.96
C ARG A 141 -11.67 -6.22 7.08
N LYS A 142 -10.57 -6.95 6.85
CA LYS A 142 -9.58 -7.24 7.91
C LYS A 142 -8.42 -6.24 7.89
N SER A 143 -7.98 -5.77 6.74
CA SER A 143 -6.92 -4.77 6.63
C SER A 143 -7.33 -3.40 7.17
N THR A 144 -8.63 -3.05 7.14
CA THR A 144 -9.15 -1.82 7.73
C THR A 144 -9.34 -1.88 9.26
N ARG A 145 -9.37 -3.07 9.86
CA ARG A 145 -9.47 -3.23 11.33
C ARG A 145 -8.16 -2.99 12.07
N LEU A 146 -7.03 -2.99 11.38
CA LEU A 146 -5.71 -2.81 12.02
C LEU A 146 -5.48 -1.42 12.62
N ASN A 147 -6.29 -0.41 12.26
CA ASN A 147 -6.17 0.93 12.81
C ASN A 147 -7.02 1.20 14.06
N SER A 148 -7.86 0.24 14.49
CA SER A 148 -8.76 0.47 15.64
C SER A 148 -8.30 -0.19 16.95
N SER A 149 -7.25 -1.01 16.96
CA SER A 149 -6.81 -1.76 18.14
C SER A 149 -5.56 -1.21 18.85
N HIS A 150 -4.97 -0.14 18.38
CA HIS A 150 -3.94 0.58 19.15
C HIS A 150 -4.54 1.79 19.87
N ARG A 151 -5.48 1.52 20.79
CA ARG A 151 -5.70 2.39 21.93
C ARG A 151 -4.85 1.83 23.07
N VAL A 152 -3.72 2.43 23.28
CA VAL A 152 -3.04 2.49 24.58
C VAL A 152 -3.13 3.90 25.07
#